data_6f7c3dc8fdbda3e45405de41ec45b403
#
_entry.id   6f7c3dc8fdbda3e45405de41ec45b403
#
_cell.length_a   1.000
_cell.length_b   1.000
_cell.length_c   1.000
_cell.angle_alpha   90.00
_cell.angle_beta   90.00
_cell.angle_gamma   90.00
#
_symmetry.space_group_name_H-M   'P 1'
#
loop_
_entity.id
_entity.type
_entity.pdbx_description
1 polymer ?
#
loop_
_entity_poly.entity_id
_entity_poly.type
_entity_poly.pdbx_seq_one_letter_code
_entity_poly.pdbx_strand_id
1 'polypeptide(L)'
;TTVFDSLAFGTSFRRPERKAALAPLLQGLQEAADAGALRCDHFLHARCEVTDPETIPVLKPYLDDPRLRFMSLMNHAPGQRQSPDIEVYRQRHMADMNMSAEEMDKHVAELVWRAAELAPQIRADLVEIGHGLGIPMASHDDETPEHVAEAGSEGQVLSEFPTTMAAARTSHELGLVNLMGGPNAVRGGSNYGNISARML
;
A
#
# COMPACT_ATOMS: atom_id res chain seq x y z
N THR A 1 -13.09 -20.44 1.73
CA THR A 1 -12.00 -19.64 1.11
C THR A 1 -12.44 -18.20 1.05
N THR A 2 -11.57 -17.30 1.43
CA THR A 2 -11.81 -15.86 1.42
C THR A 2 -10.84 -15.19 0.46
N VAL A 3 -11.28 -14.20 -0.29
CA VAL A 3 -10.45 -13.39 -1.19
C VAL A 3 -10.45 -11.94 -0.70
N PHE A 4 -9.29 -11.32 -0.70
CA PHE A 4 -9.14 -9.89 -0.53
C PHE A 4 -8.84 -9.23 -1.88
N ASP A 5 -9.79 -8.42 -2.35
CA ASP A 5 -9.63 -7.64 -3.58
C ASP A 5 -8.88 -6.35 -3.24
N SER A 6 -7.60 -6.30 -3.62
CA SER A 6 -6.71 -5.20 -3.27
C SER A 6 -6.84 -4.04 -4.24
N LEU A 7 -7.18 -2.86 -3.75
CA LEU A 7 -7.25 -1.64 -4.54
C LEU A 7 -6.36 -0.55 -3.92
N ALA A 8 -5.42 -0.03 -4.72
CA ALA A 8 -4.54 1.06 -4.33
C ALA A 8 -5.20 2.42 -4.54
N PHE A 9 -5.24 3.24 -3.48
CA PHE A 9 -5.69 4.63 -3.52
C PHE A 9 -4.47 5.54 -3.54
N GLY A 10 -4.51 6.57 -4.37
CA GLY A 10 -3.54 7.65 -4.31
C GLY A 10 -2.31 7.54 -5.20
N THR A 11 -2.00 6.42 -5.80
CA THR A 11 -0.86 6.29 -6.74
C THR A 11 -1.21 6.73 -8.17
N SER A 12 -1.93 7.83 -8.30
CA SER A 12 -2.82 8.04 -9.44
C SER A 12 -2.26 8.80 -10.63
N PHE A 13 -1.06 9.36 -10.56
CA PHE A 13 -0.54 10.01 -11.78
C PHE A 13 -0.21 9.03 -12.90
N ARG A 14 0.03 7.76 -12.59
CA ARG A 14 0.16 6.72 -13.63
C ARG A 14 -1.17 6.17 -14.12
N ARG A 15 -2.18 6.16 -13.24
CA ARG A 15 -3.50 5.58 -13.51
C ARG A 15 -4.56 6.32 -12.71
N PRO A 16 -4.93 7.53 -13.14
CA PRO A 16 -5.95 8.34 -12.44
C PRO A 16 -7.30 7.62 -12.34
N GLU A 17 -7.59 6.70 -13.27
CA GLU A 17 -8.79 5.88 -13.26
C GLU A 17 -8.89 4.95 -12.03
N ARG A 18 -7.79 4.64 -11.35
CA ARG A 18 -7.83 3.77 -10.16
C ARG A 18 -8.62 4.39 -9.01
N LYS A 19 -8.58 5.70 -8.84
CA LYS A 19 -9.39 6.38 -7.82
C LYS A 19 -10.88 6.17 -8.06
N ALA A 20 -11.30 6.15 -9.32
CA ALA A 20 -12.69 5.93 -9.71
C ALA A 20 -13.09 4.44 -9.69
N ALA A 21 -12.14 3.52 -9.51
CA ALA A 21 -12.40 2.07 -9.60
C ALA A 21 -13.10 1.50 -8.36
N LEU A 22 -13.08 2.19 -7.21
CA LEU A 22 -13.65 1.66 -5.96
C LEU A 22 -15.15 1.42 -6.05
N ALA A 23 -15.90 2.43 -6.51
CA ALA A 23 -17.35 2.31 -6.64
C ALA A 23 -17.77 1.16 -7.58
N PRO A 24 -17.27 1.08 -8.83
CA PRO A 24 -17.62 -0.02 -9.72
C PRO A 24 -17.13 -1.40 -9.23
N LEU A 25 -16.01 -1.47 -8.50
CA LEU A 25 -15.55 -2.71 -7.88
C LEU A 25 -16.57 -3.21 -6.85
N LEU A 26 -16.94 -2.36 -5.91
CA LEU A 26 -17.88 -2.72 -4.84
C LEU A 26 -19.28 -3.03 -5.39
N GLN A 27 -19.74 -2.28 -6.40
CA GLN A 27 -20.99 -2.55 -7.10
C GLN A 27 -20.94 -3.92 -7.81
N GLY A 28 -19.89 -4.20 -8.57
CA GLY A 28 -19.73 -5.47 -9.28
C GLY A 28 -19.65 -6.66 -8.34
N LEU A 29 -18.99 -6.53 -7.19
CA LEU A 29 -18.98 -7.56 -6.14
C LEU A 29 -20.38 -7.78 -5.57
N GLN A 30 -21.17 -6.73 -5.35
CA GLN A 30 -22.54 -6.86 -4.86
C GLN A 30 -23.43 -7.57 -5.89
N GLU A 31 -23.39 -7.12 -7.16
CA GLU A 31 -24.16 -7.75 -8.25
C GLU A 31 -23.81 -9.23 -8.41
N ALA A 32 -22.52 -9.57 -8.33
CA ALA A 32 -22.07 -10.96 -8.42
C ALA A 32 -22.51 -11.82 -7.21
N ALA A 33 -22.53 -11.23 -6.02
CA ALA A 33 -23.02 -11.88 -4.81
C ALA A 33 -24.53 -12.16 -4.91
N ASP A 34 -25.31 -11.15 -5.30
CA ASP A 34 -26.76 -11.25 -5.46
C ASP A 34 -27.17 -12.28 -6.53
N ALA A 35 -26.35 -12.40 -7.57
CA ALA A 35 -26.53 -13.41 -8.62
C ALA A 35 -26.04 -14.83 -8.20
N GLY A 36 -25.48 -15.01 -7.02
CA GLY A 36 -24.89 -16.27 -6.57
C GLY A 36 -23.68 -16.73 -7.42
N ALA A 37 -23.00 -15.78 -8.09
CA ALA A 37 -21.88 -16.08 -8.98
C ALA A 37 -20.54 -16.21 -8.24
N LEU A 38 -20.45 -15.69 -7.00
CA LEU A 38 -19.24 -15.79 -6.19
C LEU A 38 -19.10 -17.20 -5.59
N ARG A 39 -17.89 -17.77 -5.65
CA ARG A 39 -17.57 -19.08 -5.09
C ARG A 39 -16.99 -18.99 -3.66
N CYS A 40 -16.72 -17.80 -3.17
CA CYS A 40 -16.16 -17.53 -1.86
C CYS A 40 -16.52 -16.10 -1.44
N ASP A 41 -16.25 -15.77 -0.18
CA ASP A 41 -16.41 -14.40 0.31
C ASP A 41 -15.32 -13.50 -0.27
N HIS A 42 -15.73 -12.30 -0.69
CA HIS A 42 -14.85 -11.25 -1.19
C HIS A 42 -14.86 -10.05 -0.26
N PHE A 43 -13.69 -9.61 0.17
CA PHE A 43 -13.50 -8.44 1.00
C PHE A 43 -12.55 -7.44 0.33
N LEU A 44 -12.72 -6.17 0.67
CA LEU A 44 -11.83 -5.11 0.21
C LEU A 44 -10.59 -5.00 1.08
N HIS A 45 -9.44 -5.03 0.45
CA HIS A 45 -8.17 -4.56 1.00
C HIS A 45 -7.89 -3.15 0.46
N ALA A 46 -8.07 -2.13 1.29
CA ALA A 46 -7.78 -0.75 0.93
C ALA A 46 -6.28 -0.47 1.08
N ARG A 47 -5.59 -0.26 -0.04
CA ARG A 47 -4.18 0.10 -0.08
C ARG A 47 -4.05 1.62 -0.14
N CYS A 48 -3.76 2.24 1.00
CA CYS A 48 -3.84 3.68 1.21
C CYS A 48 -2.47 4.33 1.02
N GLU A 49 -2.33 5.21 0.02
CA GLU A 49 -1.11 5.99 -0.20
C GLU A 49 -1.10 7.22 0.72
N VAL A 50 -0.19 7.27 1.67
CA VAL A 50 -0.11 8.36 2.66
C VAL A 50 0.38 9.69 2.08
N THR A 51 0.97 9.67 0.88
CA THR A 51 1.45 10.87 0.20
C THR A 51 0.39 11.53 -0.70
N ASP A 52 -0.80 10.92 -0.83
CA ASP A 52 -1.87 11.48 -1.66
C ASP A 52 -2.99 12.06 -0.79
N PRO A 53 -3.24 13.38 -0.82
CA PRO A 53 -4.29 14.02 -0.06
C PRO A 53 -5.71 13.54 -0.41
N GLU A 54 -5.89 12.90 -1.57
CA GLU A 54 -7.18 12.37 -2.01
C GLU A 54 -7.48 10.97 -1.42
N THR A 55 -6.53 10.31 -0.78
CA THR A 55 -6.71 8.95 -0.26
C THR A 55 -7.89 8.85 0.69
N ILE A 56 -7.94 9.70 1.72
CA ILE A 56 -9.04 9.71 2.70
C ILE A 56 -10.35 10.16 2.07
N PRO A 57 -10.43 11.29 1.32
CA PRO A 57 -11.64 11.69 0.61
C PRO A 57 -12.27 10.60 -0.27
N VAL A 58 -11.44 9.85 -1.00
CA VAL A 58 -11.91 8.74 -1.87
C VAL A 58 -12.41 7.54 -1.06
N LEU A 59 -11.76 7.21 0.06
CA LEU A 59 -12.14 6.09 0.91
C LEU A 59 -13.36 6.39 1.79
N LYS A 60 -13.51 7.63 2.23
CA LYS A 60 -14.50 8.07 3.23
C LYS A 60 -15.94 7.60 2.97
N PRO A 61 -16.48 7.65 1.72
CA PRO A 61 -17.86 7.19 1.45
C PRO A 61 -18.08 5.69 1.69
N TYR A 62 -17.01 4.90 1.86
CA TYR A 62 -17.07 3.44 1.94
C TYR A 62 -16.57 2.88 3.28
N LEU A 63 -16.36 3.74 4.28
CA LEU A 63 -15.89 3.30 5.60
C LEU A 63 -16.88 2.38 6.30
N ASP A 64 -18.17 2.54 6.03
CA ASP A 64 -19.23 1.69 6.58
C ASP A 64 -19.52 0.43 5.72
N ASP A 65 -18.81 0.24 4.60
CA ASP A 65 -19.01 -0.96 3.78
C ASP A 65 -18.49 -2.20 4.52
N PRO A 66 -19.34 -3.21 4.77
CA PRO A 66 -18.96 -4.39 5.54
C PRO A 66 -17.86 -5.24 4.87
N ARG A 67 -17.59 -4.98 3.60
CA ARG A 67 -16.51 -5.65 2.87
C ARG A 67 -15.14 -5.04 3.13
N LEU A 68 -15.06 -3.80 3.61
CA LEU A 68 -13.78 -3.20 4.02
C LEU A 68 -13.26 -3.91 5.28
N ARG A 69 -12.26 -4.78 5.12
CA ARG A 69 -11.77 -5.66 6.19
C ARG A 69 -10.26 -5.60 6.41
N PHE A 70 -9.55 -4.85 5.60
CA PHE A 70 -8.11 -4.75 5.68
C PHE A 70 -7.62 -3.43 5.07
N MET A 71 -6.66 -2.79 5.72
CA MET A 71 -5.99 -1.58 5.21
C MET A 71 -4.48 -1.76 5.24
N SER A 72 -3.78 -1.30 4.20
CA SER A 72 -2.33 -1.09 4.26
C SER A 72 -1.97 0.37 3.99
N LEU A 73 -0.96 0.87 4.72
CA LEU A 73 -0.46 2.22 4.63
C LEU A 73 0.82 2.22 3.82
N MET A 74 0.79 2.87 2.66
CA MET A 74 1.88 2.86 1.69
C MET A 74 2.54 4.24 1.59
N ASN A 75 3.86 4.26 1.47
CA ASN A 75 4.61 5.46 1.08
C ASN A 75 5.55 5.09 -0.08
N HIS A 76 5.14 5.43 -1.29
CA HIS A 76 5.90 5.16 -2.51
C HIS A 76 6.68 6.38 -3.02
N ALA A 77 6.89 7.40 -2.17
CA ALA A 77 7.70 8.55 -2.55
C ALA A 77 9.16 8.14 -2.82
N PRO A 78 9.83 8.80 -3.78
CA PRO A 78 11.26 8.61 -3.97
C PRO A 78 12.04 9.01 -2.70
N GLY A 79 13.10 8.27 -2.39
CA GLY A 79 13.84 8.39 -1.13
C GLY A 79 13.20 7.64 0.04
N GLN A 80 12.16 6.82 -0.20
CA GLN A 80 11.43 6.08 0.82
C GLN A 80 11.34 4.59 0.47
N ARG A 81 11.42 3.74 1.50
CA ARG A 81 11.04 2.30 1.50
C ARG A 81 11.49 1.53 0.25
N GLN A 82 10.59 1.21 -0.67
CA GLN A 82 10.89 0.49 -1.92
C GLN A 82 11.79 1.27 -2.90
N SER A 83 11.87 2.58 -2.76
CA SER A 83 12.60 3.46 -3.68
C SER A 83 13.58 4.38 -2.95
N PRO A 84 14.54 3.83 -2.18
CA PRO A 84 15.46 4.64 -1.36
C PRO A 84 16.39 5.51 -2.20
N ASP A 85 16.70 5.09 -3.43
CA ASP A 85 17.53 5.84 -4.38
C ASP A 85 16.65 6.62 -5.37
N ILE A 86 16.69 7.96 -5.24
CA ILE A 86 15.90 8.88 -6.07
C ILE A 86 16.33 8.80 -7.56
N GLU A 87 17.61 8.61 -7.85
CA GLU A 87 18.08 8.53 -9.23
C GLU A 87 17.60 7.25 -9.92
N VAL A 88 17.63 6.12 -9.21
CA VAL A 88 17.06 4.85 -9.67
C VAL A 88 15.54 5.00 -9.88
N TYR A 89 14.84 5.71 -8.99
CA TYR A 89 13.42 6.03 -9.17
C TYR A 89 13.19 6.80 -10.47
N ARG A 90 13.96 7.88 -10.71
CA ARG A 90 13.87 8.73 -11.91
C ARG A 90 14.04 7.91 -13.19
N GLN A 91 15.12 7.14 -13.28
CA GLN A 91 15.44 6.34 -14.47
C GLN A 91 14.35 5.32 -14.78
N ARG A 92 13.83 4.65 -13.73
CA ARG A 92 12.76 3.66 -13.88
C ARG A 92 11.45 4.26 -14.38
N HIS A 93 11.09 5.44 -13.88
CA HIS A 93 9.77 6.02 -14.11
C HIS A 93 9.70 7.02 -15.25
N MET A 94 10.81 7.61 -15.65
CA MET A 94 10.85 8.60 -16.72
C MET A 94 10.32 8.04 -18.05
N ALA A 95 10.76 6.83 -18.42
CA ALA A 95 10.28 6.16 -19.63
C ALA A 95 8.81 5.72 -19.52
N ASP A 96 8.43 5.14 -18.38
CA ASP A 96 7.07 4.63 -18.15
C ASP A 96 6.01 5.75 -18.15
N MET A 97 6.38 6.96 -17.72
CA MET A 97 5.48 8.10 -17.60
C MET A 97 5.57 9.05 -18.80
N ASN A 98 6.47 8.79 -19.74
CA ASN A 98 6.73 9.64 -20.90
C ASN A 98 6.97 11.11 -20.51
N MET A 99 7.72 11.34 -19.44
CA MET A 99 8.07 12.66 -18.93
C MET A 99 9.45 13.11 -19.43
N SER A 100 9.58 14.40 -19.65
CA SER A 100 10.90 15.03 -19.82
C SER A 100 11.67 15.03 -18.49
N ALA A 101 12.97 15.25 -18.53
CA ALA A 101 13.79 15.34 -17.32
C ALA A 101 13.31 16.44 -16.36
N GLU A 102 12.93 17.62 -16.90
CA GLU A 102 12.43 18.73 -16.10
C GLU A 102 11.08 18.41 -15.43
N GLU A 103 10.17 17.75 -16.15
CA GLU A 103 8.88 17.31 -15.59
C GLU A 103 9.09 16.25 -14.51
N MET A 104 10.03 15.32 -14.71
CA MET A 104 10.39 14.31 -13.72
C MET A 104 11.00 14.95 -12.47
N ASP A 105 11.86 15.98 -12.62
CA ASP A 105 12.43 16.72 -11.48
C ASP A 105 11.34 17.38 -10.62
N LYS A 106 10.40 18.05 -11.26
CA LYS A 106 9.26 18.67 -10.58
C LYS A 106 8.39 17.62 -9.90
N HIS A 107 8.15 16.50 -10.56
CA HIS A 107 7.38 15.39 -10.02
C HIS A 107 8.03 14.76 -8.79
N VAL A 108 9.34 14.48 -8.84
CA VAL A 108 10.10 13.96 -7.69
C VAL A 108 10.09 14.95 -6.54
N ALA A 109 10.34 16.24 -6.80
CA ALA A 109 10.33 17.27 -5.77
C ALA A 109 8.96 17.36 -5.07
N GLU A 110 7.87 17.29 -5.83
CA GLU A 110 6.51 17.29 -5.30
C GLU A 110 6.25 16.07 -4.40
N LEU A 111 6.66 14.87 -4.84
CA LEU A 111 6.46 13.65 -4.05
C LEU A 111 7.29 13.64 -2.76
N VAL A 112 8.53 14.12 -2.81
CA VAL A 112 9.39 14.26 -1.63
C VAL A 112 8.79 15.26 -0.64
N TRP A 113 8.28 16.38 -1.15
CA TRP A 113 7.59 17.37 -0.31
C TRP A 113 6.34 16.78 0.35
N ARG A 114 5.49 16.07 -0.41
CA ARG A 114 4.29 15.41 0.14
C ARG A 114 4.65 14.38 1.21
N ALA A 115 5.70 13.61 1.00
CA ALA A 115 6.17 12.63 1.97
C ALA A 115 6.63 13.27 3.28
N ALA A 116 7.22 14.46 3.21
CA ALA A 116 7.67 15.20 4.40
C ALA A 116 6.53 15.93 5.11
N GLU A 117 5.67 16.63 4.36
CA GLU A 117 4.72 17.58 4.90
C GLU A 117 3.29 17.03 5.08
N LEU A 118 2.85 16.14 4.18
CA LEU A 118 1.47 15.64 4.21
C LEU A 118 1.37 14.23 4.79
N ALA A 119 2.32 13.36 4.48
CA ALA A 119 2.22 11.95 4.84
C ALA A 119 2.09 11.70 6.35
N PRO A 120 2.76 12.41 7.26
CA PRO A 120 2.60 12.17 8.70
C PRO A 120 1.16 12.36 9.18
N GLN A 121 0.47 13.41 8.73
CA GLN A 121 -0.91 13.65 9.13
C GLN A 121 -1.88 12.65 8.50
N ILE A 122 -1.75 12.40 7.19
CA ILE A 122 -2.60 11.42 6.47
C ILE A 122 -2.43 10.02 7.09
N ARG A 123 -1.19 9.66 7.46
CA ARG A 123 -0.91 8.39 8.14
C ARG A 123 -1.63 8.31 9.48
N ALA A 124 -1.52 9.35 10.31
CA ALA A 124 -2.18 9.40 11.62
C ALA A 124 -3.71 9.28 11.48
N ASP A 125 -4.31 10.01 10.54
CA ASP A 125 -5.75 9.96 10.29
C ASP A 125 -6.19 8.56 9.82
N LEU A 126 -5.41 7.89 8.95
CA LEU A 126 -5.70 6.53 8.50
C LEU A 126 -5.58 5.50 9.63
N VAL A 127 -4.60 5.66 10.53
CA VAL A 127 -4.46 4.82 11.72
C VAL A 127 -5.67 5.00 12.64
N GLU A 128 -6.12 6.23 12.88
CA GLU A 128 -7.33 6.51 13.65
C GLU A 128 -8.58 5.87 13.02
N ILE A 129 -8.74 6.00 11.70
CA ILE A 129 -9.82 5.35 10.95
C ILE A 129 -9.77 3.84 11.12
N GLY A 130 -8.62 3.20 10.93
CA GLY A 130 -8.46 1.76 11.06
C GLY A 130 -8.81 1.25 12.45
N HIS A 131 -8.36 1.96 13.50
CA HIS A 131 -8.73 1.65 14.90
C HIS A 131 -10.23 1.85 15.14
N GLY A 132 -10.80 2.96 14.65
CA GLY A 132 -12.24 3.24 14.80
C GLY A 132 -13.13 2.18 14.16
N LEU A 133 -12.68 1.61 13.04
CA LEU A 133 -13.39 0.51 12.34
C LEU A 133 -13.07 -0.87 12.93
N GLY A 134 -12.04 -1.00 13.76
CA GLY A 134 -11.61 -2.29 14.32
C GLY A 134 -11.09 -3.26 13.25
N ILE A 135 -10.53 -2.75 12.14
CA ILE A 135 -9.98 -3.58 11.07
C ILE A 135 -8.46 -3.70 11.18
N PRO A 136 -7.86 -4.86 10.81
CA PRO A 136 -6.42 -5.02 10.82
C PRO A 136 -5.77 -4.09 9.81
N MET A 137 -4.58 -3.58 10.18
CA MET A 137 -3.76 -2.72 9.34
C MET A 137 -2.38 -3.33 9.10
N ALA A 138 -1.78 -2.96 7.98
CA ALA A 138 -0.42 -3.35 7.60
C ALA A 138 0.44 -2.13 7.22
N SER A 139 1.71 -2.20 7.53
CA SER A 139 2.75 -1.41 6.86
C SER A 139 3.05 -1.99 5.47
N HIS A 140 3.75 -1.22 4.65
CA HIS A 140 4.05 -1.62 3.28
C HIS A 140 5.48 -1.28 2.91
N ASP A 141 6.17 -2.24 2.29
CA ASP A 141 7.55 -2.10 1.80
C ASP A 141 8.53 -1.62 2.88
N ASP A 142 8.42 -2.12 4.10
CA ASP A 142 9.33 -1.76 5.18
C ASP A 142 10.77 -2.11 4.83
N GLU A 143 11.67 -1.12 4.93
CA GLU A 143 13.08 -1.26 4.61
C GLU A 143 13.93 -1.40 5.87
N THR A 144 13.58 -0.67 6.93
CA THR A 144 14.37 -0.60 8.15
C THR A 144 13.61 -1.11 9.38
N PRO A 145 14.32 -1.49 10.45
CA PRO A 145 13.71 -1.82 11.75
C PRO A 145 12.81 -0.70 12.29
N GLU A 146 13.18 0.56 12.05
CA GLU A 146 12.44 1.73 12.51
C GLU A 146 11.07 1.83 11.82
N HIS A 147 10.98 1.52 10.53
CA HIS A 147 9.69 1.47 9.82
C HIS A 147 8.74 0.45 10.45
N VAL A 148 9.27 -0.71 10.82
CA VAL A 148 8.49 -1.77 11.47
C VAL A 148 8.10 -1.38 12.89
N ALA A 149 9.02 -0.76 13.64
CA ALA A 149 8.76 -0.28 15.00
C ALA A 149 7.66 0.80 15.01
N GLU A 150 7.70 1.73 14.04
CA GLU A 150 6.64 2.71 13.83
C GLU A 150 5.28 2.01 13.62
N ALA A 151 5.20 1.06 12.67
CA ALA A 151 4.00 0.30 12.39
C ALA A 151 3.47 -0.46 13.62
N GLY A 152 4.35 -1.12 14.36
CA GLY A 152 3.99 -1.81 15.60
C GLY A 152 3.44 -0.86 16.67
N SER A 153 4.04 0.33 16.81
CA SER A 153 3.57 1.35 17.78
C SER A 153 2.19 1.91 17.42
N GLU A 154 1.81 1.88 16.15
CA GLU A 154 0.50 2.27 15.64
C GLU A 154 -0.53 1.13 15.68
N GLY A 155 -0.19 -0.04 16.23
CA GLY A 155 -1.08 -1.18 16.32
C GLY A 155 -1.30 -1.91 15.00
N GLN A 156 -0.45 -1.72 14.01
CA GLN A 156 -0.47 -2.52 12.80
C GLN A 156 -0.02 -3.95 13.12
N VAL A 157 -0.62 -4.93 12.46
CA VAL A 157 -0.41 -6.35 12.78
C VAL A 157 0.32 -7.13 11.67
N LEU A 158 0.51 -6.49 10.50
CA LEU A 158 1.21 -7.09 9.37
C LEU A 158 2.27 -6.12 8.82
N SER A 159 3.37 -6.70 8.30
CA SER A 159 4.35 -6.03 7.45
C SER A 159 4.22 -6.62 6.04
N GLU A 160 3.66 -5.81 5.12
CA GLU A 160 3.39 -6.24 3.75
C GLU A 160 4.62 -5.95 2.87
N PHE A 161 5.22 -6.99 2.32
CA PHE A 161 6.37 -6.95 1.42
C PHE A 161 7.63 -6.27 1.99
N PRO A 162 8.12 -6.69 3.17
CA PRO A 162 9.37 -6.14 3.68
C PRO A 162 10.47 -6.23 2.61
N THR A 163 11.24 -5.15 2.45
CA THR A 163 12.24 -5.07 1.39
C THR A 163 13.59 -5.63 1.82
N THR A 164 13.85 -5.69 3.12
CA THR A 164 15.11 -6.19 3.70
C THR A 164 14.89 -7.29 4.73
N MET A 165 15.93 -8.10 4.93
CA MET A 165 15.92 -9.12 5.98
C MET A 165 15.87 -8.51 7.39
N ALA A 166 16.46 -7.31 7.57
CA ALA A 166 16.40 -6.60 8.86
C ALA A 166 14.96 -6.24 9.21
N ALA A 167 14.22 -5.62 8.29
CA ALA A 167 12.81 -5.29 8.49
C ALA A 167 11.96 -6.55 8.77
N ALA A 168 12.15 -7.62 7.98
CA ALA A 168 11.40 -8.86 8.15
C ALA A 168 11.64 -9.55 9.51
N ARG A 169 12.88 -9.53 10.01
CA ARG A 169 13.21 -10.07 11.34
C ARG A 169 12.60 -9.22 12.45
N THR A 170 12.73 -7.89 12.37
CA THR A 170 12.11 -6.99 13.35
C THR A 170 10.60 -7.15 13.37
N SER A 171 9.96 -7.33 12.20
CA SER A 171 8.53 -7.63 12.11
C SER A 171 8.18 -8.89 12.93
N HIS A 172 8.92 -9.97 12.73
CA HIS A 172 8.73 -11.20 13.48
C HIS A 172 8.97 -11.01 14.99
N GLU A 173 10.05 -10.32 15.38
CA GLU A 173 10.40 -10.05 16.78
C GLU A 173 9.34 -9.23 17.50
N LEU A 174 8.68 -8.30 16.80
CA LEU A 174 7.59 -7.47 17.32
C LEU A 174 6.21 -8.16 17.22
N GLY A 175 6.14 -9.38 16.69
CA GLY A 175 4.90 -10.15 16.58
C GLY A 175 4.02 -9.76 15.40
N LEU A 176 4.52 -8.99 14.43
CA LEU A 176 3.82 -8.71 13.18
C LEU A 176 3.97 -9.90 12.23
N VAL A 177 2.97 -10.13 11.40
CA VAL A 177 3.00 -11.16 10.36
C VAL A 177 3.62 -10.61 9.08
N ASN A 178 4.65 -11.25 8.54
CA ASN A 178 5.19 -10.91 7.22
C ASN A 178 4.28 -11.45 6.11
N LEU A 179 3.75 -10.56 5.28
CA LEU A 179 2.95 -10.89 4.09
C LEU A 179 3.81 -10.79 2.84
N MET A 180 3.94 -11.89 2.10
CA MET A 180 4.76 -11.96 0.88
C MET A 180 3.89 -12.18 -0.35
N GLY A 181 4.32 -11.59 -1.48
CA GLY A 181 3.61 -11.75 -2.75
C GLY A 181 3.75 -13.16 -3.34
N GLY A 182 2.65 -13.73 -3.83
CA GLY A 182 2.65 -14.99 -4.55
C GLY A 182 3.68 -15.04 -5.70
N PRO A 183 3.83 -13.99 -6.54
CA PRO A 183 4.87 -13.95 -7.57
C PRO A 183 6.30 -14.06 -7.02
N ASN A 184 6.59 -13.48 -5.85
CA ASN A 184 7.89 -13.60 -5.19
C ASN A 184 8.16 -15.06 -4.77
N ALA A 185 7.16 -15.72 -4.16
CA ALA A 185 7.27 -17.12 -3.77
C ALA A 185 7.48 -18.06 -4.97
N VAL A 186 6.71 -17.87 -6.05
CA VAL A 186 6.76 -18.72 -7.26
C VAL A 186 8.06 -18.53 -8.04
N ARG A 187 8.51 -17.27 -8.23
CA ARG A 187 9.73 -16.95 -8.98
C ARG A 187 11.01 -17.13 -8.16
N GLY A 188 10.90 -17.16 -6.82
CA GLY A 188 12.03 -17.22 -5.90
C GLY A 188 12.70 -15.87 -5.65
N GLY A 189 12.01 -14.77 -5.92
CA GLY A 189 12.52 -13.41 -5.70
C GLY A 189 11.59 -12.33 -6.22
N SER A 190 11.92 -11.07 -5.95
CA SER A 190 11.18 -9.88 -6.36
C SER A 190 11.83 -9.21 -7.57
N ASN A 191 11.00 -8.64 -8.44
CA ASN A 191 11.48 -7.78 -9.54
C ASN A 191 11.88 -6.38 -9.05
N TYR A 192 11.53 -6.03 -7.80
CA TYR A 192 11.71 -4.70 -7.23
C TYR A 192 12.78 -4.65 -6.12
N GLY A 193 13.54 -5.73 -5.93
CA GLY A 193 14.61 -5.79 -4.94
C GLY A 193 14.19 -6.20 -3.53
N ASN A 194 12.89 -6.47 -3.28
CA ASN A 194 12.44 -7.00 -2.00
C ASN A 194 13.05 -8.36 -1.73
N ILE A 195 13.20 -8.73 -0.46
CA ILE A 195 13.73 -10.05 -0.09
C ILE A 195 12.95 -11.19 -0.72
N SER A 196 13.63 -12.31 -0.95
CA SER A 196 12.97 -13.52 -1.43
C SER A 196 12.14 -14.17 -0.30
N ALA A 197 10.90 -14.56 -0.61
CA ALA A 197 10.07 -15.32 0.32
C ALA A 197 10.68 -16.65 0.77
N ARG A 198 11.71 -17.14 0.05
CA ARG A 198 12.46 -18.35 0.43
C ARG A 198 13.46 -18.12 1.56
N MET A 199 13.77 -16.86 1.88
CA MET A 199 14.71 -16.47 2.93
C MET A 199 14.03 -16.29 4.28
N LEU A 200 12.70 -16.22 4.31
CA LEU A 200 11.85 -16.16 5.50
C LEU A 200 11.43 -17.54 5.94
#